data_c8931130c1ca827dc78d39bd691516b6
#
_entry.id   c8931130c1ca827dc78d39bd691516b6
#
_cell.length_a   1.000
_cell.length_b   1.000
_cell.length_c   1.000
_cell.angle_alpha   90.00
_cell.angle_beta   90.00
_cell.angle_gamma   90.00
#
_symmetry.space_group_name_H-M   'P 1'
#
loop_
_entity.id
_entity.type
_entity.pdbx_description
1 polymer ?
#
loop_
_entity_poly.entity_id
_entity_poly.type
_entity_poly.pdbx_seq_one_letter_code
_entity_poly.pdbx_strand_id
1 'polypeptide(L)'
;MKHVKKSVLLWYTPNEMYRLVTDVHEYPKFLPWCERAEVLEEGPQSMTARLTLAYAGLHQHFTTRNEHVPGRSVVVRLVDGPFSLLDGTWEFLPLGGDSPDAQACKIEFDMRYAFTSRALEVVISPVFDRIANTLVESFVQRAEQVYGER
;
A
#
# COMPACT_ATOMS: atom_id res chain seq x y z
N MET A 1 -7.76 -16.30 7.80
CA MET A 1 -6.86 -15.14 7.72
C MET A 1 -5.91 -15.33 6.55
N LYS A 2 -5.76 -14.30 5.76
CA LYS A 2 -4.85 -14.32 4.62
C LYS A 2 -3.59 -13.52 4.93
N HIS A 3 -2.47 -13.97 4.39
CA HIS A 3 -1.17 -13.36 4.64
C HIS A 3 -0.42 -13.27 3.32
N VAL A 4 -0.02 -12.06 2.94
CA VAL A 4 0.75 -11.78 1.72
C VAL A 4 2.08 -11.19 2.13
N LYS A 5 3.18 -11.77 1.64
CA LYS A 5 4.54 -11.26 1.82
C LYS A 5 5.20 -11.11 0.46
N LYS A 6 5.75 -9.94 0.19
CA LYS A 6 6.46 -9.64 -1.05
C LYS A 6 7.74 -8.89 -0.73
N SER A 7 8.76 -9.11 -1.53
CA SER A 7 9.98 -8.30 -1.48
C SER A 7 10.51 -8.07 -2.87
N VAL A 8 11.20 -6.94 -3.07
CA VAL A 8 11.79 -6.59 -4.36
C VAL A 8 13.02 -5.71 -4.15
N LEU A 9 14.03 -5.89 -5.00
CA LEU A 9 15.24 -5.06 -5.04
C LEU A 9 15.11 -4.05 -6.19
N LEU A 10 15.36 -2.78 -5.89
CA LEU A 10 15.13 -1.68 -6.84
C LEU A 10 16.29 -0.70 -6.88
N TRP A 11 16.51 -0.09 -8.05
CA TRP A 11 17.45 1.01 -8.25
C TRP A 11 16.79 2.39 -8.01
N TYR A 12 15.89 2.44 -7.04
CA TYR A 12 15.28 3.68 -6.54
C TYR A 12 15.68 3.85 -5.08
N THR A 13 15.73 5.10 -4.62
CA THR A 13 16.07 5.34 -3.22
C THR A 13 14.92 4.92 -2.30
N PRO A 14 15.21 4.57 -1.04
CA PRO A 14 14.13 4.35 -0.06
C PRO A 14 13.16 5.52 0.02
N ASN A 15 13.66 6.76 0.02
CA ASN A 15 12.81 7.96 0.04
C ASN A 15 11.91 8.07 -1.19
N GLU A 16 12.40 7.75 -2.38
CA GLU A 16 11.59 7.79 -3.59
C GLU A 16 10.40 6.83 -3.50
N MET A 17 10.66 5.60 -3.07
CA MET A 17 9.59 4.61 -2.92
C MET A 17 8.65 4.94 -1.76
N TYR A 18 9.18 5.43 -0.65
CA TYR A 18 8.40 5.90 0.48
C TYR A 18 7.41 6.99 0.05
N ARG A 19 7.86 7.96 -0.74
CA ARG A 19 6.97 9.05 -1.23
C ARG A 19 5.82 8.53 -2.06
N LEU A 20 6.07 7.54 -2.92
CA LEU A 20 5.00 6.94 -3.72
C LEU A 20 3.95 6.27 -2.85
N VAL A 21 4.37 5.53 -1.84
CA VAL A 21 3.47 4.80 -0.94
C VAL A 21 2.67 5.76 -0.05
N THR A 22 3.26 6.87 0.37
CA THR A 22 2.59 7.84 1.24
C THR A 22 1.77 8.89 0.49
N ASP A 23 1.96 9.01 -0.81
CA ASP A 23 1.18 9.95 -1.63
C ASP A 23 -0.16 9.34 -2.06
N VAL A 24 -1.04 9.19 -1.08
CA VAL A 24 -2.31 8.49 -1.23
C VAL A 24 -3.22 9.17 -2.25
N HIS A 25 -3.15 10.49 -2.39
CA HIS A 25 -3.97 11.22 -3.37
C HIS A 25 -3.73 10.78 -4.81
N GLU A 26 -2.55 10.22 -5.10
CA GLU A 26 -2.18 9.80 -6.44
C GLU A 26 -2.62 8.37 -6.77
N TYR A 27 -3.08 7.60 -5.79
CA TYR A 27 -3.46 6.20 -5.98
C TYR A 27 -4.44 5.97 -7.14
N PRO A 28 -5.50 6.76 -7.31
CA PRO A 28 -6.44 6.54 -8.42
C PRO A 28 -5.80 6.65 -9.80
N LYS A 29 -4.66 7.32 -9.92
CA LYS A 29 -3.99 7.50 -11.21
C LYS A 29 -3.29 6.26 -11.73
N PHE A 30 -2.94 5.31 -10.85
CA PHE A 30 -2.16 4.13 -11.26
C PHE A 30 -2.63 2.81 -10.66
N LEU A 31 -3.59 2.84 -9.73
CA LEU A 31 -4.20 1.62 -9.18
C LEU A 31 -5.57 1.47 -9.79
N PRO A 32 -5.76 0.53 -10.75
CA PRO A 32 -7.03 0.44 -11.51
C PRO A 32 -8.24 0.14 -10.65
N TRP A 33 -8.04 -0.49 -9.50
CA TRP A 33 -9.11 -0.81 -8.55
C TRP A 33 -9.46 0.35 -7.63
N CYS A 34 -8.61 1.37 -7.54
CA CYS A 34 -8.81 2.50 -6.64
C CYS A 34 -9.54 3.62 -7.36
N GLU A 35 -10.84 3.72 -7.12
CA GLU A 35 -11.68 4.77 -7.71
C GLU A 35 -11.43 6.11 -7.06
N ARG A 36 -11.20 6.10 -5.73
CA ARG A 36 -11.07 7.31 -4.94
C ARG A 36 -10.16 7.07 -3.74
N ALA A 37 -9.37 8.06 -3.40
CA ALA A 37 -8.52 8.06 -2.23
C ALA A 37 -8.65 9.41 -1.51
N GLU A 38 -9.02 9.38 -0.23
CA GLU A 38 -9.27 10.58 0.56
C GLU A 38 -8.41 10.54 1.81
N VAL A 39 -7.71 11.63 2.09
CA VAL A 39 -6.98 11.79 3.35
C VAL A 39 -7.91 12.51 4.31
N LEU A 40 -8.35 11.81 5.37
CA LEU A 40 -9.31 12.33 6.35
C LEU A 40 -8.62 13.10 7.46
N GLU A 41 -7.45 12.66 7.88
CA GLU A 41 -6.61 13.32 8.87
C GLU A 41 -5.16 13.15 8.49
N GLU A 42 -4.35 14.14 8.78
CA GLU A 42 -2.92 14.09 8.51
C GLU A 42 -2.13 14.74 9.64
N GLY A 43 -1.19 13.99 10.20
CA GLY A 43 -0.26 14.48 11.20
C GLY A 43 1.18 14.42 10.67
N PRO A 44 2.17 14.81 11.50
CA PRO A 44 3.57 14.81 11.07
C PRO A 44 4.10 13.44 10.63
N GLN A 45 3.61 12.37 11.28
CA GLN A 45 4.04 11.01 11.00
C GLN A 45 2.88 10.03 10.97
N SER A 46 1.68 10.52 10.67
CA SER A 46 0.49 9.68 10.61
C SER A 46 -0.51 10.22 9.61
N MET A 47 -1.39 9.33 9.15
CA MET A 47 -2.43 9.68 8.20
C MET A 47 -3.59 8.72 8.39
N THR A 48 -4.81 9.24 8.33
CA THR A 48 -6.01 8.42 8.20
C THR A 48 -6.55 8.61 6.80
N ALA A 49 -6.66 7.53 6.06
CA ALA A 49 -7.07 7.57 4.65
C ALA A 49 -8.23 6.60 4.39
N ARG A 50 -9.14 7.01 3.51
CA ARG A 50 -10.22 6.17 3.01
C ARG A 50 -9.98 5.88 1.54
N LEU A 51 -9.99 4.59 1.20
CA LEU A 51 -9.88 4.13 -0.17
C LEU A 51 -11.22 3.55 -0.62
N THR A 52 -11.60 3.85 -1.85
CA THR A 52 -12.79 3.26 -2.47
C THR A 52 -12.32 2.25 -3.51
N LEU A 53 -12.64 0.99 -3.26
CA LEU A 53 -12.38 -0.11 -4.17
C LEU A 53 -13.53 -0.20 -5.15
N ALA A 54 -13.25 -0.15 -6.44
CA ALA A 54 -14.22 -0.35 -7.51
C ALA A 54 -13.64 -1.28 -8.55
N TYR A 55 -14.18 -2.47 -8.67
CA TYR A 55 -13.69 -3.47 -9.61
C TYR A 55 -14.78 -4.49 -9.92
N ALA A 56 -15.02 -4.75 -11.21
CA ALA A 56 -15.99 -5.75 -11.68
C ALA A 56 -17.37 -5.61 -11.02
N GLY A 57 -17.85 -4.37 -10.86
CA GLY A 57 -19.15 -4.08 -10.26
C GLY A 57 -19.17 -4.04 -8.74
N LEU A 58 -18.05 -4.34 -8.09
CA LEU A 58 -17.91 -4.27 -6.64
C LEU A 58 -17.48 -2.87 -6.23
N HIS A 59 -18.17 -2.28 -5.25
CA HIS A 59 -17.81 -0.99 -4.65
C HIS A 59 -17.75 -1.16 -3.14
N GLN A 60 -16.58 -0.91 -2.56
CA GLN A 60 -16.36 -1.01 -1.11
C GLN A 60 -15.42 0.10 -0.66
N HIS A 61 -15.70 0.63 0.54
CA HIS A 61 -14.83 1.58 1.19
C HIS A 61 -14.09 0.90 2.33
N PHE A 62 -12.86 1.29 2.54
CA PHE A 62 -12.16 0.94 3.77
C PHE A 62 -11.26 2.10 4.19
N THR A 63 -11.16 2.28 5.50
CA THR A 63 -10.38 3.36 6.10
C THR A 63 -9.27 2.76 6.93
N THR A 64 -8.08 3.29 6.77
CA THR A 64 -6.90 2.85 7.53
C THR A 64 -6.24 4.03 8.21
N ARG A 65 -5.59 3.75 9.33
CA ARG A 65 -4.66 4.67 9.97
C ARG A 65 -3.25 4.20 9.67
N ASN A 66 -2.46 5.08 9.10
CA ASN A 66 -1.09 4.78 8.69
C ASN A 66 -0.12 5.54 9.57
N GLU A 67 0.90 4.86 10.06
CA GLU A 67 2.00 5.47 10.79
C GLU A 67 3.25 5.42 9.94
N HIS A 68 3.91 6.56 9.82
CA HIS A 68 5.06 6.73 8.93
C HIS A 68 6.34 6.96 9.71
N VAL A 69 7.40 6.27 9.31
CA VAL A 69 8.77 6.64 9.65
C VAL A 69 9.42 7.08 8.34
N PRO A 70 9.68 8.39 8.15
CA PRO A 70 10.10 8.92 6.86
C PRO A 70 11.28 8.17 6.24
N GLY A 71 11.09 7.75 4.99
CA GLY A 71 12.11 7.01 4.25
C GLY A 71 12.37 5.60 4.72
N ARG A 72 11.63 5.09 5.70
CA ARG A 72 11.90 3.78 6.31
C ARG A 72 10.72 2.83 6.30
N SER A 73 9.57 3.26 6.77
CA SER A 73 8.43 2.35 6.93
C SER A 73 7.09 3.06 6.93
N VAL A 74 6.07 2.29 6.58
CA VAL A 74 4.66 2.68 6.70
C VAL A 74 3.94 1.50 7.31
N VAL A 75 3.28 1.70 8.45
CA VAL A 75 2.44 0.70 9.09
C VAL A 75 0.98 1.09 8.89
N VAL A 76 0.20 0.18 8.33
CA VAL A 76 -1.20 0.40 7.97
C VAL A 76 -2.08 -0.45 8.88
N ARG A 77 -3.09 0.17 9.52
CA ARG A 77 -4.04 -0.53 10.38
C ARG A 77 -5.47 -0.15 10.03
N LEU A 78 -6.36 -1.11 10.11
CA LEU A 78 -7.77 -0.91 9.84
C LEU A 78 -8.41 0.01 10.86
N VAL A 79 -9.21 0.98 10.37
CA VAL A 79 -10.15 1.77 11.18
C VAL A 79 -11.57 1.30 10.90
N ASP A 80 -11.93 1.13 9.62
CA ASP A 80 -13.28 0.78 9.21
C ASP A 80 -13.26 0.09 7.85
N GLY A 81 -14.18 -0.84 7.63
CA GLY A 81 -14.30 -1.55 6.36
C GLY A 81 -14.88 -2.95 6.53
N PRO A 82 -14.96 -3.72 5.43
CA PRO A 82 -15.55 -5.06 5.44
C PRO A 82 -14.62 -6.14 6.04
N PHE A 83 -13.60 -5.72 6.76
CA PHE A 83 -12.59 -6.61 7.33
C PHE A 83 -12.74 -6.75 8.83
N SER A 84 -12.46 -7.93 9.37
CA SER A 84 -12.24 -8.12 10.79
C SER A 84 -10.79 -7.85 11.18
N LEU A 85 -9.89 -7.90 10.19
CA LEU A 85 -8.46 -7.61 10.34
C LEU A 85 -7.94 -7.05 9.02
N LEU A 86 -7.16 -6.00 9.09
CA LEU A 86 -6.35 -5.51 7.98
C LEU A 86 -5.15 -4.80 8.57
N ASP A 87 -3.99 -5.45 8.48
CA ASP A 87 -2.69 -4.91 8.90
C ASP A 87 -1.72 -4.99 7.75
N GLY A 88 -0.97 -3.94 7.51
CA GLY A 88 0.09 -3.95 6.51
C GLY A 88 1.32 -3.23 7.00
N THR A 89 2.49 -3.68 6.54
CA THR A 89 3.76 -3.01 6.82
C THR A 89 4.56 -2.91 5.53
N TRP A 90 5.01 -1.71 5.23
CA TRP A 90 5.98 -1.44 4.19
C TRP A 90 7.30 -1.08 4.84
N GLU A 91 8.38 -1.73 4.42
CA GLU A 91 9.73 -1.37 4.85
C GLU A 91 10.57 -1.04 3.61
N PHE A 92 11.32 0.05 3.71
CA PHE A 92 12.19 0.55 2.65
C PHE A 92 13.61 0.49 3.15
N LEU A 93 14.30 -0.61 2.83
CA LEU A 93 15.64 -0.90 3.37
C LEU A 93 16.71 -0.39 2.41
N PRO A 94 17.61 0.52 2.86
CA PRO A 94 18.66 1.03 2.00
C PRO A 94 19.67 -0.05 1.65
N LEU A 95 20.17 -0.04 0.42
CA LEU A 95 21.22 -0.93 -0.06
C LEU A 95 22.43 -0.10 -0.48
N GLY A 96 23.60 -0.52 -0.06
CA GLY A 96 24.83 0.21 -0.33
C GLY A 96 25.05 1.41 0.58
N GLY A 97 24.50 1.37 1.80
CA GLY A 97 24.59 2.43 2.80
C GLY A 97 23.38 2.42 3.70
N ASP A 98 23.35 3.26 4.72
CA ASP A 98 22.27 3.35 5.70
C ASP A 98 21.32 4.52 5.45
N SER A 99 21.61 5.32 4.43
CA SER A 99 20.84 6.53 4.15
C SER A 99 19.52 6.22 3.45
N PRO A 100 18.42 6.94 3.79
CA PRO A 100 17.18 6.89 3.01
C PRO A 100 17.34 7.35 1.57
N ASP A 101 18.47 7.97 1.22
CA ASP A 101 18.81 8.40 -0.14
C ASP A 101 19.86 7.51 -0.80
N ALA A 102 20.11 6.31 -0.26
CA ALA A 102 20.95 5.30 -0.91
C ALA A 102 20.41 5.00 -2.31
N GLN A 103 21.29 4.71 -3.27
CA GLN A 103 20.92 4.55 -4.69
C GLN A 103 19.96 3.40 -4.97
N ALA A 104 19.89 2.45 -4.05
CA ALA A 104 19.03 1.27 -4.20
C ALA A 104 18.35 0.95 -2.89
N CYS A 105 17.23 0.24 -2.98
CA CYS A 105 16.52 -0.23 -1.78
C CYS A 105 15.94 -1.61 -1.99
N LYS A 106 15.65 -2.27 -0.88
CA LYS A 106 14.81 -3.45 -0.83
C LYS A 106 13.48 -3.05 -0.21
N ILE A 107 12.38 -3.29 -0.91
CA ILE A 107 11.05 -3.15 -0.34
C ILE A 107 10.65 -4.49 0.25
N GLU A 108 10.18 -4.47 1.49
CA GLU A 108 9.49 -5.59 2.10
C GLU A 108 8.07 -5.17 2.41
N PHE A 109 7.11 -5.98 1.97
CA PHE A 109 5.69 -5.75 2.17
C PHE A 109 5.08 -6.98 2.84
N ASP A 110 4.37 -6.75 3.94
CA ASP A 110 3.71 -7.80 4.71
C ASP A 110 2.30 -7.33 5.01
N MET A 111 1.29 -8.10 4.61
CA MET A 111 -0.11 -7.74 4.83
C MET A 111 -0.88 -8.97 5.31
N ARG A 112 -1.73 -8.74 6.33
CA ARG A 112 -2.66 -9.74 6.84
C ARG A 112 -4.06 -9.18 6.79
N TYR A 113 -5.02 -9.98 6.36
CA TYR A 113 -6.41 -9.55 6.32
C TYR A 113 -7.37 -10.71 6.49
N ALA A 114 -8.55 -10.39 7.00
CA ALA A 114 -9.67 -11.30 7.13
C ALA A 114 -10.96 -10.49 7.01
N PHE A 115 -12.05 -11.14 6.63
CA PHE A 115 -13.33 -10.47 6.39
C PHE A 115 -14.26 -10.67 7.58
N THR A 116 -15.23 -9.74 7.76
CA THR A 116 -16.16 -9.79 8.89
C THR A 116 -17.17 -10.92 8.79
N SER A 117 -17.44 -11.40 7.58
CA SER A 117 -18.37 -12.51 7.38
C SER A 117 -17.94 -13.36 6.19
N ARG A 118 -18.43 -14.60 6.17
CA ARG A 118 -18.15 -15.50 5.06
C ARG A 118 -18.78 -15.01 3.74
N ALA A 119 -19.93 -14.38 3.84
CA ALA A 119 -20.59 -13.82 2.65
C ALA A 119 -19.74 -12.72 2.00
N LEU A 120 -19.19 -11.82 2.80
CA LEU A 120 -18.27 -10.77 2.32
C LEU A 120 -16.97 -11.37 1.78
N GLU A 121 -16.45 -12.39 2.45
CA GLU A 121 -15.25 -13.09 1.98
C GLU A 121 -15.45 -13.65 0.58
N VAL A 122 -16.55 -14.34 0.34
CA VAL A 122 -16.84 -14.93 -0.97
C VAL A 122 -16.91 -13.88 -2.07
N VAL A 123 -17.49 -12.71 -1.79
CA VAL A 123 -17.68 -11.64 -2.77
C VAL A 123 -16.40 -10.81 -2.98
N ILE A 124 -15.70 -10.47 -1.90
CA ILE A 124 -14.59 -9.49 -1.95
C ILE A 124 -13.24 -10.16 -2.12
N SER A 125 -13.06 -11.35 -1.54
CA SER A 125 -11.75 -12.02 -1.50
C SER A 125 -11.10 -12.22 -2.88
N PRO A 126 -11.81 -12.65 -3.94
CA PRO A 126 -11.18 -12.81 -5.25
C PRO A 126 -10.55 -11.53 -5.79
N VAL A 127 -11.22 -10.40 -5.55
CA VAL A 127 -10.71 -9.09 -5.97
C VAL A 127 -9.59 -8.62 -5.07
N PHE A 128 -9.80 -8.68 -3.76
CA PHE A 128 -8.82 -8.19 -2.79
C PHE A 128 -7.53 -9.02 -2.77
N ASP A 129 -7.62 -10.33 -2.97
CA ASP A 129 -6.44 -11.19 -3.08
C ASP A 129 -5.56 -10.77 -4.25
N ARG A 130 -6.18 -10.44 -5.38
CA ARG A 130 -5.46 -9.95 -6.54
C ARG A 130 -4.80 -8.61 -6.28
N ILE A 131 -5.51 -7.69 -5.62
CA ILE A 131 -4.97 -6.38 -5.21
C ILE A 131 -3.74 -6.59 -4.32
N ALA A 132 -3.87 -7.37 -3.26
CA ALA A 132 -2.79 -7.59 -2.30
C ALA A 132 -1.56 -8.24 -2.96
N ASN A 133 -1.77 -9.17 -3.88
CA ASN A 133 -0.67 -9.87 -4.54
C ASN A 133 0.01 -9.06 -5.64
N THR A 134 -0.61 -8.01 -6.17
CA THR A 134 -0.05 -7.19 -7.25
C THR A 134 0.35 -5.78 -6.82
N LEU A 135 0.10 -5.43 -5.56
CA LEU A 135 0.28 -4.07 -5.07
C LEU A 135 1.72 -3.57 -5.19
N VAL A 136 2.69 -4.36 -4.76
CA VAL A 136 4.11 -3.98 -4.83
C VAL A 136 4.52 -3.72 -6.29
N GLU A 137 4.14 -4.60 -7.19
CA GLU A 137 4.43 -4.44 -8.62
C GLU A 137 3.84 -3.16 -9.19
N SER A 138 2.63 -2.79 -8.77
CA SER A 138 1.99 -1.55 -9.19
C SER A 138 2.80 -0.32 -8.79
N PHE A 139 3.36 -0.31 -7.58
CA PHE A 139 4.24 0.77 -7.14
C PHE A 139 5.58 0.78 -7.87
N VAL A 140 6.13 -0.38 -8.22
CA VAL A 140 7.35 -0.47 -9.02
C VAL A 140 7.12 0.15 -10.40
N GLN A 141 6.02 -0.19 -11.05
CA GLN A 141 5.65 0.39 -12.34
C GLN A 141 5.42 1.90 -12.24
N ARG A 142 4.81 2.35 -11.14
CA ARG A 142 4.62 3.78 -10.90
C ARG A 142 5.95 4.51 -10.76
N ALA A 143 6.92 3.90 -10.08
CA ALA A 143 8.27 4.46 -9.94
C ALA A 143 8.92 4.67 -11.32
N GLU A 144 8.77 3.71 -12.23
CA GLU A 144 9.28 3.85 -13.59
C GLU A 144 8.63 5.01 -14.33
N GLN A 145 7.34 5.23 -14.13
CA GLN A 145 6.60 6.34 -14.74
C GLN A 145 7.03 7.70 -14.18
N VAL A 146 7.24 7.79 -12.88
CA VAL A 146 7.52 9.07 -12.18
C VAL A 146 9.01 9.43 -12.23
N TYR A 147 9.88 8.44 -11.99
CA TYR A 147 11.33 8.67 -11.85
C TYR A 147 12.13 8.18 -13.06
N GLY A 148 11.51 7.48 -13.99
CA GLY A 148 12.18 6.86 -15.12
C GLY A 148 12.76 5.49 -14.77
N GLU A 149 13.11 4.74 -15.80
CA GLU A 149 13.77 3.44 -15.61
C GLU A 149 15.22 3.64 -15.18
N ARG A 150 15.71 2.77 -14.33
CA ARG A 150 17.09 2.82 -13.81
C ARG A 150 17.81 1.49 -13.87
#